data_8174ed3f4652b15aeed8b6c984ea0fd0
#
_entry.id   8174ed3f4652b15aeed8b6c984ea0fd0
#
_cell.length_a   1.000
_cell.length_b   1.000
_cell.length_c   1.000
_cell.angle_alpha   90.00
_cell.angle_beta   90.00
_cell.angle_gamma   90.00
#
_symmetry.space_group_name_H-M   'P 1'
#
loop_
_entity.id
_entity.type
_entity.pdbx_description
1 polymer ?
#
loop_
_entity_poly.entity_id
_entity_poly.type
_entity_poly.pdbx_seq_one_letter_code
_entity_poly.pdbx_strand_id
1 'polypeptide(L)'
;LAGILKADAGSVILDGDEVTDLSAAKVVSRGIALVPENRLVFPRMSVEENLHTGAFSRRLSAEELATDTDQMYQQFPRLAERRNQLAGTLSGGEQQMLAIARGLMTRPRILLMDEPSVGLAPLIVEEIFELIQELNSNGVTIFLVEQNARMALKVAHRFYLIENGQITFSGTPGELEEDEIIHRAYLGSKKE
;
A
#
# COMPACT_ATOMS: atom_id res chain seq x y z
N LEU A 1 9.88 -6.50 6.25
CA LEU A 1 9.81 -6.57 4.79
C LEU A 1 10.42 -5.33 4.13
N ALA A 2 10.07 -4.11 4.56
CA ALA A 2 10.52 -2.85 3.94
C ALA A 2 11.99 -2.49 4.23
N GLY A 3 12.73 -3.25 5.02
CA GLY A 3 14.14 -2.96 5.37
C GLY A 3 14.33 -1.77 6.31
N ILE A 4 13.27 -1.32 7.01
CA ILE A 4 13.33 -0.23 8.00
C ILE A 4 13.83 -0.76 9.35
N LEU A 5 13.35 -1.93 9.74
CA LEU A 5 13.78 -2.64 10.94
C LEU A 5 14.50 -3.93 10.52
N LYS A 6 15.50 -4.32 11.30
CA LYS A 6 16.15 -5.62 11.12
C LYS A 6 15.30 -6.72 11.75
N ALA A 7 15.31 -7.90 11.13
CA ALA A 7 14.75 -9.08 11.75
C ALA A 7 15.69 -9.61 12.83
N ASP A 8 15.14 -10.04 13.96
CA ASP A 8 15.93 -10.68 15.01
C ASP A 8 16.28 -12.14 14.65
N ALA A 9 15.41 -12.78 13.85
CA ALA A 9 15.59 -14.14 13.36
C ALA A 9 14.73 -14.39 12.11
N GLY A 10 15.00 -15.48 11.41
CA GLY A 10 14.28 -15.85 10.18
C GLY A 10 14.83 -15.17 8.95
N SER A 11 14.19 -15.40 7.80
CA SER A 11 14.60 -14.84 6.52
C SER A 11 13.40 -14.38 5.70
N VAL A 12 13.63 -13.35 4.89
CA VAL A 12 12.70 -12.85 3.88
C VAL A 12 13.29 -13.14 2.51
N ILE A 13 12.54 -13.87 1.69
CA ILE A 13 12.96 -14.29 0.35
C ILE A 13 11.99 -13.69 -0.67
N LEU A 14 12.54 -13.02 -1.68
CA LEU A 14 11.81 -12.46 -2.83
C LEU A 14 12.29 -13.17 -4.10
N ASP A 15 11.44 -13.97 -4.74
CA ASP A 15 11.75 -14.73 -5.96
C ASP A 15 13.04 -15.56 -5.90
N GLY A 16 13.31 -16.14 -4.75
CA GLY A 16 14.51 -16.94 -4.49
C GLY A 16 15.72 -16.16 -3.98
N ASP A 17 15.68 -14.83 -4.01
CA ASP A 17 16.74 -13.96 -3.47
C ASP A 17 16.44 -13.59 -2.01
N GLU A 18 17.42 -13.75 -1.13
CA GLU A 18 17.30 -13.30 0.25
C GLU A 18 17.43 -11.77 0.35
N VAL A 19 16.46 -11.13 1.01
CA VAL A 19 16.38 -9.68 1.19
C VAL A 19 16.38 -9.25 2.67
N THR A 20 16.57 -10.16 3.59
CA THR A 20 16.44 -9.98 5.05
C THR A 20 17.24 -8.80 5.59
N ASP A 21 18.53 -8.73 5.26
CA ASP A 21 19.46 -7.72 5.79
C ASP A 21 19.70 -6.55 4.83
N LEU A 22 18.88 -6.41 3.81
CA LEU A 22 18.99 -5.30 2.89
C LEU A 22 18.50 -4.01 3.53
N SER A 23 19.21 -2.90 3.28
CA SER A 23 18.71 -1.57 3.63
C SER A 23 17.44 -1.23 2.83
N ALA A 24 16.59 -0.34 3.36
CA ALA A 24 15.35 0.08 2.70
C ALA A 24 15.57 0.52 1.24
N ALA A 25 16.65 1.25 0.96
CA ALA A 25 17.00 1.66 -0.41
C ALA A 25 17.24 0.46 -1.34
N LYS A 26 17.90 -0.60 -0.84
CA LYS A 26 18.13 -1.84 -1.60
C LYS A 26 16.83 -2.63 -1.75
N VAL A 27 15.98 -2.65 -0.74
CA VAL A 27 14.65 -3.29 -0.81
C VAL A 27 13.81 -2.63 -1.89
N VAL A 28 13.77 -1.29 -1.93
CA VAL A 28 13.08 -0.54 -2.98
C VAL A 28 13.64 -0.87 -4.36
N SER A 29 14.97 -0.95 -4.52
CA SER A 29 15.59 -1.31 -5.81
C SER A 29 15.31 -2.75 -6.27
N ARG A 30 14.85 -3.62 -5.37
CA ARG A 30 14.35 -4.98 -5.67
C ARG A 30 12.86 -5.03 -6.00
N GLY A 31 12.20 -3.87 -6.02
CA GLY A 31 10.79 -3.75 -6.41
C GLY A 31 9.79 -3.88 -5.26
N ILE A 32 10.20 -3.64 -4.02
CA ILE A 32 9.30 -3.57 -2.87
C ILE A 32 9.15 -2.11 -2.45
N ALA A 33 7.95 -1.55 -2.51
CA ALA A 33 7.65 -0.21 -2.00
C ALA A 33 6.75 -0.27 -0.77
N LEU A 34 6.83 0.74 0.08
CA LEU A 34 6.00 0.88 1.27
C LEU A 34 5.18 2.17 1.23
N VAL A 35 3.89 2.04 1.45
CA VAL A 35 2.98 3.12 1.81
C VAL A 35 2.72 3.01 3.33
N PRO A 36 3.32 3.90 4.15
CA PRO A 36 3.21 3.81 5.60
C PRO A 36 1.87 4.36 6.11
N GLU A 37 1.46 3.96 7.30
CA GLU A 37 0.24 4.39 7.99
C GLU A 37 0.04 5.92 8.02
N ASN A 38 1.09 6.66 8.36
CA ASN A 38 1.04 8.12 8.51
C ASN A 38 1.24 8.90 7.20
N ARG A 39 1.04 8.26 6.03
CA ARG A 39 1.17 8.84 4.68
C ARG A 39 2.56 9.37 4.36
N LEU A 40 3.19 10.08 5.29
CA LEU A 40 4.54 10.66 5.22
C LEU A 40 4.80 11.41 3.89
N VAL A 41 3.81 12.21 3.44
CA VAL A 41 4.04 13.14 2.34
C VAL A 41 5.02 14.24 2.74
N PHE A 42 5.73 14.82 1.78
CA PHE A 42 6.58 15.98 2.02
C PHE A 42 5.70 17.25 1.98
N PRO A 43 5.32 17.84 3.13
CA PRO A 43 4.24 18.82 3.20
C PRO A 43 4.58 20.17 2.53
N ARG A 44 5.88 20.48 2.39
CA ARG A 44 6.39 21.70 1.76
C ARG A 44 6.71 21.54 0.28
N MET A 45 6.54 20.35 -0.26
CA MET A 45 6.66 20.05 -1.67
C MET A 45 5.28 20.04 -2.31
N SER A 46 5.21 20.36 -3.60
CA SER A 46 3.99 20.19 -4.39
C SER A 46 3.62 18.71 -4.56
N VAL A 47 2.42 18.43 -5.06
CA VAL A 47 1.99 17.09 -5.45
C VAL A 47 2.98 16.49 -6.45
N GLU A 48 3.34 17.24 -7.50
CA GLU A 48 4.26 16.79 -8.55
C GLU A 48 5.66 16.47 -7.99
N GLU A 49 6.21 17.36 -7.15
CA GLU A 49 7.49 17.10 -6.49
C GLU A 49 7.47 15.86 -5.59
N ASN A 50 6.35 15.63 -4.87
CA ASN A 50 6.18 14.40 -4.09
C ASN A 50 6.22 13.15 -4.98
N LEU A 51 5.52 13.15 -6.13
CA LEU A 51 5.56 12.05 -7.08
C LEU A 51 6.98 11.80 -7.58
N HIS A 52 7.70 12.85 -7.98
CA HIS A 52 9.08 12.75 -8.47
C HIS A 52 10.03 12.12 -7.44
N THR A 53 9.83 12.36 -6.12
CA THR A 53 10.63 11.69 -5.09
C THR A 53 10.48 10.17 -5.11
N GLY A 54 9.31 9.66 -5.49
CA GLY A 54 9.05 8.22 -5.64
C GLY A 54 9.89 7.58 -6.76
N ALA A 55 10.19 8.33 -7.82
CA ALA A 55 10.99 7.83 -8.95
C ALA A 55 12.51 7.92 -8.72
N PHE A 56 12.98 8.52 -7.61
CA PHE A 56 14.39 8.84 -7.37
C PHE A 56 15.36 7.66 -7.56
N SER A 57 14.96 6.46 -7.17
CA SER A 57 15.81 5.27 -7.27
C SER A 57 15.99 4.75 -8.72
N ARG A 58 15.17 5.20 -9.66
CA ARG A 58 15.06 4.64 -11.02
C ARG A 58 15.97 5.28 -12.07
N ARG A 59 16.61 6.40 -11.77
CA ARG A 59 17.52 7.13 -12.70
C ARG A 59 16.89 7.40 -14.07
N LEU A 60 15.67 7.95 -14.07
CA LEU A 60 14.91 8.24 -15.28
C LEU A 60 15.44 9.49 -16.00
N SER A 61 15.30 9.50 -17.34
CA SER A 61 15.36 10.74 -18.12
C SER A 61 14.16 11.65 -17.79
N ALA A 62 14.24 12.92 -18.16
CA ALA A 62 13.15 13.87 -17.95
C ALA A 62 11.87 13.44 -18.71
N GLU A 63 12.00 12.83 -19.89
CA GLU A 63 10.89 12.35 -20.69
C GLU A 63 10.22 11.13 -20.05
N GLU A 64 10.99 10.16 -19.54
CA GLU A 64 10.47 9.00 -18.82
C GLU A 64 9.76 9.42 -17.53
N LEU A 65 10.33 10.38 -16.77
CA LEU A 65 9.72 10.91 -15.56
C LEU A 65 8.39 11.61 -15.87
N ALA A 66 8.32 12.41 -16.92
CA ALA A 66 7.09 13.08 -17.36
C ALA A 66 6.03 12.04 -17.74
N THR A 67 6.40 11.02 -18.51
CA THR A 67 5.48 9.92 -18.90
C THR A 67 4.92 9.19 -17.69
N ASP A 68 5.77 8.84 -16.72
CA ASP A 68 5.33 8.18 -15.49
C ASP A 68 4.42 9.09 -14.65
N THR A 69 4.75 10.37 -14.59
CA THR A 69 3.93 11.37 -13.87
C THR A 69 2.55 11.49 -14.51
N ASP A 70 2.47 11.54 -15.84
CA ASP A 70 1.21 11.60 -16.58
C ASP A 70 0.36 10.32 -16.35
N GLN A 71 0.98 9.14 -16.27
CA GLN A 71 0.29 7.92 -15.90
C GLN A 71 -0.32 8.00 -14.49
N MET A 72 0.42 8.56 -13.52
CA MET A 72 -0.13 8.78 -12.18
C MET A 72 -1.30 9.77 -12.21
N TYR A 73 -1.23 10.83 -13.01
CA TYR A 73 -2.34 11.79 -13.14
C TYR A 73 -3.57 11.19 -13.83
N GLN A 74 -3.41 10.25 -14.74
CA GLN A 74 -4.54 9.51 -15.31
C GLN A 74 -5.21 8.62 -14.27
N GLN A 75 -4.42 7.95 -13.43
CA GLN A 75 -4.93 7.05 -12.38
C GLN A 75 -5.48 7.83 -11.16
N PHE A 76 -4.93 9.01 -10.88
CA PHE A 76 -5.31 9.88 -9.76
C PHE A 76 -5.71 11.29 -10.24
N PRO A 77 -6.89 11.46 -10.89
CA PRO A 77 -7.27 12.74 -11.47
C PRO A 77 -7.32 13.91 -10.49
N ARG A 78 -7.67 13.64 -9.22
CA ARG A 78 -7.66 14.66 -8.16
C ARG A 78 -6.26 15.21 -7.87
N LEU A 79 -5.23 14.39 -8.02
CA LEU A 79 -3.85 14.84 -7.87
C LEU A 79 -3.42 15.70 -9.07
N ALA A 80 -3.88 15.36 -10.29
CA ALA A 80 -3.63 16.16 -11.49
C ALA A 80 -4.17 17.58 -11.36
N GLU A 81 -5.41 17.75 -10.85
CA GLU A 81 -6.04 19.06 -10.60
C GLU A 81 -5.23 19.91 -9.62
N ARG A 82 -4.45 19.29 -8.73
CA ARG A 82 -3.71 19.91 -7.64
C ARG A 82 -2.20 19.79 -7.78
N ARG A 83 -1.70 19.50 -8.98
CA ARG A 83 -0.28 19.17 -9.20
C ARG A 83 0.71 20.17 -8.61
N ASN A 84 0.37 21.46 -8.63
CA ASN A 84 1.20 22.54 -8.10
C ASN A 84 0.88 22.91 -6.63
N GLN A 85 -0.14 22.26 -6.02
CA GLN A 85 -0.53 22.52 -4.63
C GLN A 85 0.46 21.87 -3.66
N LEU A 86 0.76 22.54 -2.55
CA LEU A 86 1.58 21.98 -1.49
C LEU A 86 0.87 20.80 -0.82
N ALA A 87 1.56 19.66 -0.72
CA ALA A 87 0.99 18.42 -0.20
C ALA A 87 0.46 18.55 1.24
N GLY A 88 1.05 19.43 2.05
CA GLY A 88 0.59 19.69 3.40
C GLY A 88 -0.79 20.36 3.48
N THR A 89 -1.31 20.93 2.38
CA THR A 89 -2.62 21.59 2.31
C THR A 89 -3.73 20.70 1.75
N LEU A 90 -3.39 19.48 1.34
CA LEU A 90 -4.33 18.48 0.86
C LEU A 90 -5.17 17.90 2.01
N SER A 91 -6.38 17.44 1.70
CA SER A 91 -7.18 16.64 2.64
C SER A 91 -6.46 15.33 2.99
N GLY A 92 -6.86 14.69 4.10
CA GLY A 92 -6.27 13.40 4.50
C GLY A 92 -6.38 12.31 3.44
N GLY A 93 -7.50 12.24 2.71
CA GLY A 93 -7.69 11.30 1.62
C GLY A 93 -6.79 11.60 0.42
N GLU A 94 -6.68 12.86 0.02
CA GLU A 94 -5.78 13.28 -1.06
C GLU A 94 -4.30 13.02 -0.71
N GLN A 95 -3.90 13.23 0.56
CA GLN A 95 -2.57 12.87 1.02
C GLN A 95 -2.31 11.36 0.97
N GLN A 96 -3.33 10.55 1.28
CA GLN A 96 -3.24 9.09 1.18
C GLN A 96 -3.08 8.65 -0.29
N MET A 97 -3.88 9.20 -1.19
CA MET A 97 -3.75 8.95 -2.63
C MET A 97 -2.37 9.37 -3.15
N LEU A 98 -1.85 10.52 -2.68
CA LEU A 98 -0.50 10.96 -3.03
C LEU A 98 0.59 10.01 -2.51
N ALA A 99 0.44 9.49 -1.29
CA ALA A 99 1.39 8.52 -0.74
C ALA A 99 1.40 7.21 -1.53
N ILE A 100 0.22 6.72 -1.96
CA ILE A 100 0.09 5.54 -2.82
C ILE A 100 0.70 5.82 -4.19
N ALA A 101 0.33 6.91 -4.86
CA ALA A 101 0.86 7.28 -6.17
C ALA A 101 2.39 7.44 -6.14
N ARG A 102 2.95 8.07 -5.10
CA ARG A 102 4.40 8.15 -4.89
C ARG A 102 5.05 6.77 -4.74
N GLY A 103 4.41 5.84 -4.03
CA GLY A 103 4.86 4.45 -3.95
C GLY A 103 4.88 3.78 -5.32
N LEU A 104 3.86 3.99 -6.14
CA LEU A 104 3.74 3.45 -7.50
C LEU A 104 4.79 4.01 -8.47
N MET A 105 5.27 5.24 -8.26
CA MET A 105 6.36 5.83 -9.04
C MET A 105 7.67 5.02 -8.95
N THR A 106 7.83 4.15 -7.95
CA THR A 106 8.96 3.19 -7.91
C THR A 106 8.81 2.06 -8.93
N ARG A 107 7.64 1.89 -9.56
CA ARG A 107 7.21 0.71 -10.34
C ARG A 107 7.41 -0.59 -9.55
N PRO A 108 6.76 -0.73 -8.40
CA PRO A 108 6.99 -1.85 -7.52
C PRO A 108 6.40 -3.14 -8.07
N ARG A 109 7.03 -4.27 -7.75
CA ARG A 109 6.47 -5.62 -7.93
C ARG A 109 5.56 -5.96 -6.76
N ILE A 110 5.93 -5.48 -5.56
CA ILE A 110 5.15 -5.62 -4.32
C ILE A 110 4.97 -4.26 -3.69
N LEU A 111 3.73 -3.85 -3.47
CA LEU A 111 3.37 -2.66 -2.72
C LEU A 111 2.89 -3.08 -1.32
N LEU A 112 3.68 -2.73 -0.31
CA LEU A 112 3.30 -2.89 1.09
C LEU A 112 2.45 -1.68 1.49
N MET A 113 1.29 -1.91 2.09
CA MET A 113 0.38 -0.86 2.56
C MET A 113 0.07 -1.11 4.04
N ASP A 114 0.41 -0.13 4.87
CA ASP A 114 0.23 -0.22 6.32
C ASP A 114 -0.93 0.68 6.75
N GLU A 115 -2.05 0.06 7.12
CA GLU A 115 -3.31 0.68 7.54
C GLU A 115 -3.75 1.88 6.65
N PRO A 116 -3.85 1.70 5.31
CA PRO A 116 -4.10 2.81 4.40
C PRO A 116 -5.47 3.48 4.59
N SER A 117 -6.40 2.84 5.30
CA SER A 117 -7.75 3.36 5.54
C SER A 117 -7.90 4.17 6.84
N VAL A 118 -6.91 4.14 7.73
CA VAL A 118 -6.99 4.74 9.07
C VAL A 118 -7.23 6.26 9.02
N GLY A 119 -8.22 6.71 9.79
CA GLY A 119 -8.54 8.13 9.96
C GLY A 119 -9.13 8.80 8.72
N LEU A 120 -9.70 8.03 7.79
CA LEU A 120 -10.33 8.53 6.59
C LEU A 120 -11.86 8.40 6.63
N ALA A 121 -12.53 9.25 5.87
CA ALA A 121 -13.97 9.18 5.70
C ALA A 121 -14.36 7.88 4.95
N PRO A 122 -15.54 7.28 5.24
CA PRO A 122 -15.97 6.01 4.65
C PRO A 122 -15.89 5.97 3.13
N LEU A 123 -16.28 7.03 2.44
CA LEU A 123 -16.23 7.12 0.98
C LEU A 123 -14.79 7.01 0.45
N ILE A 124 -13.83 7.65 1.12
CA ILE A 124 -12.41 7.57 0.74
C ILE A 124 -11.84 6.18 1.01
N VAL A 125 -12.30 5.53 2.08
CA VAL A 125 -11.92 4.13 2.36
C VAL A 125 -12.37 3.23 1.20
N GLU A 126 -13.61 3.37 0.73
CA GLU A 126 -14.13 2.62 -0.43
C GLU A 126 -13.27 2.87 -1.67
N GLU A 127 -12.98 4.13 -2.00
CA GLU A 127 -12.10 4.49 -3.13
C GLU A 127 -10.70 3.83 -3.03
N ILE A 128 -10.11 3.76 -1.83
CA ILE A 128 -8.80 3.12 -1.62
C ILE A 128 -8.89 1.60 -1.88
N PHE A 129 -9.94 0.94 -1.41
CA PHE A 129 -10.08 -0.50 -1.63
C PHE A 129 -10.40 -0.84 -3.09
N GLU A 130 -11.15 0.00 -3.81
CA GLU A 130 -11.34 -0.12 -5.26
C GLU A 130 -10.00 0.04 -5.98
N LEU A 131 -9.19 1.04 -5.61
CA LEU A 131 -7.85 1.24 -6.15
C LEU A 131 -6.93 0.03 -5.90
N ILE A 132 -6.97 -0.58 -4.70
CA ILE A 132 -6.21 -1.79 -4.39
C ILE A 132 -6.57 -2.94 -5.33
N GLN A 133 -7.85 -3.14 -5.60
CA GLN A 133 -8.31 -4.16 -6.56
C GLN A 133 -7.84 -3.87 -7.98
N GLU A 134 -7.95 -2.61 -8.42
CA GLU A 134 -7.47 -2.18 -9.73
C GLU A 134 -5.95 -2.41 -9.88
N LEU A 135 -5.15 -1.97 -8.91
CA LEU A 135 -3.70 -2.18 -8.92
C LEU A 135 -3.33 -3.66 -8.98
N ASN A 136 -4.02 -4.49 -8.21
CA ASN A 136 -3.78 -5.93 -8.23
C ASN A 136 -4.17 -6.57 -9.56
N SER A 137 -5.29 -6.18 -10.17
CA SER A 137 -5.72 -6.65 -11.49
C SER A 137 -4.74 -6.25 -12.60
N ASN A 138 -4.03 -5.13 -12.41
CA ASN A 138 -2.95 -4.65 -13.28
C ASN A 138 -1.57 -5.30 -12.99
N GLY A 139 -1.53 -6.33 -12.13
CA GLY A 139 -0.35 -7.16 -11.88
C GLY A 139 0.55 -6.69 -10.73
N VAL A 140 0.15 -5.69 -9.96
CA VAL A 140 0.89 -5.30 -8.75
C VAL A 140 0.51 -6.24 -7.60
N THR A 141 1.47 -6.93 -7.00
CA THR A 141 1.22 -7.69 -5.78
C THR A 141 1.05 -6.74 -4.61
N ILE A 142 -0.07 -6.84 -3.88
CA ILE A 142 -0.34 -6.01 -2.70
C ILE A 142 -0.16 -6.84 -1.44
N PHE A 143 0.62 -6.33 -0.49
CA PHE A 143 0.68 -6.83 0.87
C PHE A 143 0.05 -5.78 1.78
N LEU A 144 -1.18 -6.06 2.20
CA LEU A 144 -2.01 -5.12 2.96
C LEU A 144 -2.01 -5.50 4.44
N VAL A 145 -1.67 -4.55 5.31
CA VAL A 145 -1.92 -4.62 6.75
C VAL A 145 -3.11 -3.73 7.05
N GLU A 146 -4.15 -4.28 7.65
CA GLU A 146 -5.40 -3.56 7.91
C GLU A 146 -6.07 -4.04 9.20
N GLN A 147 -6.62 -3.10 9.96
CA GLN A 147 -7.44 -3.37 11.12
C GLN A 147 -8.90 -3.64 10.71
N ASN A 148 -9.35 -3.06 9.60
CA ASN A 148 -10.70 -3.28 9.06
C ASN A 148 -10.76 -4.61 8.31
N ALA A 149 -10.84 -5.72 9.09
CA ALA A 149 -10.85 -7.08 8.54
C ALA A 149 -11.94 -7.28 7.48
N ARG A 150 -13.14 -6.67 7.66
CA ARG A 150 -14.24 -6.81 6.72
C ARG A 150 -13.91 -6.24 5.33
N MET A 151 -13.24 -5.09 5.28
CA MET A 151 -12.83 -4.49 4.01
C MET A 151 -11.63 -5.22 3.42
N ALA A 152 -10.65 -5.58 4.25
CA ALA A 152 -9.47 -6.32 3.80
C ALA A 152 -9.85 -7.67 3.16
N LEU A 153 -10.76 -8.43 3.77
CA LEU A 153 -11.20 -9.73 3.25
C LEU A 153 -11.96 -9.65 1.91
N LYS A 154 -12.60 -8.51 1.60
CA LYS A 154 -13.26 -8.32 0.29
C LYS A 154 -12.27 -8.27 -0.87
N VAL A 155 -11.03 -7.83 -0.63
CA VAL A 155 -10.01 -7.65 -1.66
C VAL A 155 -8.90 -8.69 -1.58
N ALA A 156 -8.80 -9.41 -0.48
CA ALA A 156 -7.73 -10.38 -0.23
C ALA A 156 -7.96 -11.68 -1.00
N HIS A 157 -6.89 -12.23 -1.58
CA HIS A 157 -6.86 -13.62 -2.08
C HIS A 157 -6.42 -14.60 -0.99
N ARG A 158 -5.58 -14.13 -0.05
CA ARG A 158 -5.11 -14.85 1.11
C ARG A 158 -4.93 -13.89 2.27
N PHE A 159 -5.17 -14.35 3.49
CA PHE A 159 -4.96 -13.54 4.69
C PHE A 159 -4.21 -14.31 5.78
N TYR A 160 -3.63 -13.54 6.69
CA TYR A 160 -2.96 -13.99 7.89
C TYR A 160 -3.47 -13.18 9.06
N LEU A 161 -3.97 -13.87 10.09
CA LEU A 161 -4.42 -13.24 11.32
C LEU A 161 -3.27 -13.19 12.30
N ILE A 162 -2.96 -12.01 12.80
CA ILE A 162 -1.86 -11.80 13.76
C ILE A 162 -2.44 -11.36 15.09
N GLU A 163 -2.12 -12.09 16.14
CA GLU A 163 -2.48 -11.78 17.53
C GLU A 163 -1.24 -11.89 18.41
N ASN A 164 -0.98 -10.85 19.21
CA ASN A 164 0.18 -10.81 20.10
C ASN A 164 1.51 -11.18 19.40
N GLY A 165 1.67 -10.74 18.14
CA GLY A 165 2.86 -11.00 17.34
C GLY A 165 2.99 -12.41 16.76
N GLN A 166 1.95 -13.24 16.85
CA GLN A 166 1.92 -14.59 16.30
C GLN A 166 0.82 -14.73 15.24
N ILE A 167 1.10 -15.50 14.20
CA ILE A 167 0.07 -15.88 13.22
C ILE A 167 -0.77 -16.98 13.84
N THR A 168 -2.04 -16.66 14.15
CA THR A 168 -2.99 -17.58 14.77
C THR A 168 -3.85 -18.30 13.76
N PHE A 169 -4.06 -17.70 12.59
CA PHE A 169 -4.81 -18.30 11.49
C PHE A 169 -4.30 -17.78 10.14
N SER A 170 -4.38 -18.60 9.09
CA SER A 170 -4.13 -18.17 7.72
C SER A 170 -4.97 -18.97 6.73
N GLY A 171 -5.46 -18.32 5.68
CA GLY A 171 -6.30 -19.00 4.69
C GLY A 171 -6.79 -18.06 3.60
N THR A 172 -7.81 -18.53 2.86
CA THR A 172 -8.58 -17.73 1.91
C THR A 172 -9.82 -17.16 2.58
N PRO A 173 -10.41 -16.07 2.06
CA PRO A 173 -11.67 -15.54 2.59
C PRO A 173 -12.80 -16.57 2.64
N GLY A 174 -12.88 -17.50 1.65
CA GLY A 174 -13.88 -18.57 1.65
C GLY A 174 -13.71 -19.55 2.81
N GLU A 175 -12.49 -19.96 3.13
CA GLU A 175 -12.20 -20.83 4.27
C GLU A 175 -12.58 -20.16 5.62
N LEU A 176 -12.47 -18.83 5.70
CA LEU A 176 -12.90 -18.09 6.88
C LEU A 176 -14.44 -18.08 7.04
N GLU A 177 -15.17 -17.99 5.94
CA GLU A 177 -16.65 -18.01 5.97
C GLU A 177 -17.20 -19.36 6.44
N GLU A 178 -16.47 -20.45 6.22
CA GLU A 178 -16.79 -21.80 6.66
C GLU A 178 -16.47 -22.01 8.16
N ASP A 179 -15.53 -21.27 8.73
CA ASP A 179 -15.18 -21.33 10.15
C ASP A 179 -16.01 -20.33 10.97
N GLU A 180 -17.15 -20.79 11.47
CA GLU A 180 -18.08 -19.97 12.26
C GLU A 180 -17.47 -19.36 13.51
N ILE A 181 -16.47 -19.98 14.12
CA ILE A 181 -15.85 -19.52 15.37
C ILE A 181 -14.98 -18.29 15.06
N ILE A 182 -14.12 -18.39 14.05
CA ILE A 182 -13.25 -17.31 13.64
C ILE A 182 -14.08 -16.16 13.02
N HIS A 183 -15.06 -16.48 12.19
CA HIS A 183 -15.96 -15.49 11.61
C HIS A 183 -16.65 -14.65 12.69
N ARG A 184 -17.21 -15.28 13.75
CA ARG A 184 -17.85 -14.57 14.86
C ARG A 184 -16.88 -13.72 15.67
N ALA A 185 -15.67 -14.21 15.90
CA ALA A 185 -14.66 -13.51 16.69
C ALA A 185 -14.20 -12.19 16.02
N TYR A 186 -14.04 -12.18 14.69
CA TYR A 186 -13.40 -11.07 13.97
C TYR A 186 -14.35 -10.25 13.10
N LEU A 187 -15.44 -10.82 12.60
CA LEU A 187 -16.40 -10.16 11.72
C LEU A 187 -17.75 -9.86 12.39
N GLY A 188 -17.96 -10.39 13.60
CA GLY A 188 -19.23 -10.29 14.34
C GLY A 188 -20.28 -11.28 13.81
N SER A 189 -21.39 -11.43 14.56
CA SER A 189 -22.49 -12.29 14.16
C SER A 189 -23.07 -11.84 12.81
N LYS A 190 -23.35 -12.77 11.90
CA LYS A 190 -24.20 -12.48 10.74
C LYS A 190 -25.49 -11.87 11.28
N LYS A 191 -25.83 -10.65 10.88
CA LYS A 191 -27.20 -10.15 11.09
C LYS A 191 -28.11 -11.03 10.23
N GLU A 192 -29.05 -11.74 10.88
CA GLU A 192 -30.18 -12.36 10.22
C GLU A 192 -31.02 -11.31 9.48
#